data_7a1201437b01a0cea67b2ff1367cf8cc
#
_entry.id   7a1201437b01a0cea67b2ff1367cf8cc
#
_cell.length_a   1.000
_cell.length_b   1.000
_cell.length_c   1.000
_cell.angle_alpha   90.00
_cell.angle_beta   90.00
_cell.angle_gamma   90.00
#
_symmetry.space_group_name_H-M   'P 1'
#
loop_
_entity.id
_entity.type
_entity.pdbx_description
1 polymer ?
#
loop_
_entity_poly.entity_id
_entity_poly.type
_entity_poly.pdbx_seq_one_letter_code
_entity_poly.pdbx_strand_id
1 'polypeptide(L)'
;MNPRTVGTVLRKELRETLRDRRTLFMMLVIPTLLYPALFVLMEQLALFGQRKLEERPPAVAVAGAEDVRAFLARDSLLRVVSPADATAEALRAGRVQAAVVVEGAAGAEETRAVRVLFDESDDRSRRAEQIVSVRLSAWSDSLLARRLSARGLPRSFAAPLAVADSSVATAQEAGGYALGRFLPGILVLMTLLGAFYPAIDLAAGEKERGTLETLLTAPVPARDIVAGKFLAVALLAMTAAMVNLLSMLLTFQSGIFRFARAANLQFSLPWGSALLVLAGLIPL
;
A
#
# COMPACT_ATOMS: atom_id res chain seq x y z
N MET A 1 22.92 -18.40 -36.99
CA MET A 1 23.58 -17.70 -35.86
C MET A 1 24.81 -18.46 -35.45
N ASN A 2 25.97 -17.78 -35.40
CA ASN A 2 27.21 -18.42 -34.93
C ASN A 2 27.33 -18.22 -33.39
N PRO A 3 27.25 -19.30 -32.58
CA PRO A 3 27.28 -19.18 -31.13
C PRO A 3 28.59 -18.61 -30.59
N ARG A 4 29.71 -18.81 -31.32
CA ARG A 4 31.02 -18.25 -30.93
C ARG A 4 31.03 -16.72 -31.06
N THR A 5 30.49 -16.19 -32.16
CA THR A 5 30.39 -14.74 -32.38
C THR A 5 29.47 -14.09 -31.34
N VAL A 6 28.28 -14.67 -31.14
CA VAL A 6 27.32 -14.20 -30.11
C VAL A 6 27.96 -14.20 -28.72
N GLY A 7 28.67 -15.27 -28.35
CA GLY A 7 29.38 -15.36 -27.07
C GLY A 7 30.51 -14.34 -26.90
N THR A 8 31.21 -14.02 -27.99
CA THR A 8 32.29 -12.99 -27.98
C THR A 8 31.69 -11.60 -27.75
N VAL A 9 30.63 -11.26 -28.48
CA VAL A 9 29.92 -9.98 -28.31
C VAL A 9 29.34 -9.89 -26.86
N LEU A 10 28.65 -10.91 -26.42
CA LEU A 10 28.12 -10.98 -25.07
C LEU A 10 29.19 -10.71 -24.00
N ARG A 11 30.33 -11.41 -24.09
CA ARG A 11 31.44 -11.26 -23.13
C ARG A 11 32.05 -9.86 -23.17
N LYS A 12 32.16 -9.25 -24.38
CA LYS A 12 32.61 -7.88 -24.53
C LYS A 12 31.68 -6.93 -23.80
N GLU A 13 30.38 -6.98 -24.11
CA GLU A 13 29.39 -6.07 -23.55
C GLU A 13 29.30 -6.19 -22.02
N LEU A 14 29.26 -7.42 -21.50
CA LEU A 14 29.25 -7.65 -20.03
C LEU A 14 30.50 -7.06 -19.37
N ARG A 15 31.70 -7.22 -20.01
CA ARG A 15 32.92 -6.68 -19.44
C ARG A 15 32.96 -5.16 -19.47
N GLU A 16 32.41 -4.53 -20.47
CA GLU A 16 32.29 -3.06 -20.57
C GLU A 16 31.33 -2.54 -19.50
N THR A 17 30.13 -3.11 -19.38
CA THR A 17 29.16 -2.71 -18.37
C THR A 17 29.68 -2.93 -16.95
N LEU A 18 30.36 -4.05 -16.67
CA LEU A 18 30.95 -4.32 -15.36
C LEU A 18 32.12 -3.40 -14.98
N ARG A 19 32.71 -2.70 -15.95
CA ARG A 19 33.74 -1.66 -15.71
C ARG A 19 33.15 -0.28 -15.53
N ASP A 20 31.94 -0.04 -16.00
CA ASP A 20 31.25 1.23 -15.84
C ASP A 20 30.59 1.34 -14.45
N ARG A 21 31.29 2.01 -13.54
CA ARG A 21 30.83 2.23 -12.17
C ARG A 21 29.51 3.01 -12.12
N ARG A 22 29.26 3.90 -13.09
CA ARG A 22 28.04 4.71 -13.11
C ARG A 22 26.82 3.84 -13.44
N THR A 23 26.93 3.02 -14.47
CA THR A 23 25.87 2.07 -14.86
C THR A 23 25.61 1.06 -13.76
N LEU A 24 26.64 0.49 -13.13
CA LEU A 24 26.48 -0.42 -12.00
C LEU A 24 25.82 0.24 -10.80
N PHE A 25 26.19 1.47 -10.48
CA PHE A 25 25.57 2.22 -9.40
C PHE A 25 24.08 2.44 -9.64
N MET A 26 23.71 2.90 -10.85
CA MET A 26 22.31 3.13 -11.20
C MET A 26 21.49 1.84 -11.27
N MET A 27 22.08 0.75 -11.75
CA MET A 27 21.39 -0.53 -11.94
C MET A 27 21.23 -1.32 -10.64
N LEU A 28 22.23 -1.30 -9.76
CA LEU A 28 22.24 -2.13 -8.55
C LEU A 28 22.02 -1.36 -7.27
N VAL A 29 22.75 -0.24 -7.09
CA VAL A 29 22.76 0.46 -5.79
C VAL A 29 21.47 1.27 -5.59
N ILE A 30 21.05 2.02 -6.61
CA ILE A 30 19.85 2.85 -6.49
C ILE A 30 18.60 1.99 -6.19
N PRO A 31 18.25 0.96 -6.97
CA PRO A 31 17.10 0.14 -6.65
C PRO A 31 17.21 -0.56 -5.28
N THR A 32 18.43 -1.04 -4.94
CA THR A 32 18.65 -1.72 -3.65
C THR A 32 18.38 -0.81 -2.45
N LEU A 33 18.77 0.46 -2.53
CA LEU A 33 18.50 1.45 -1.47
C LEU A 33 17.08 2.01 -1.54
N LEU A 34 16.49 2.04 -2.72
CA LEU A 34 15.17 2.62 -2.93
C LEU A 34 14.08 1.85 -2.19
N TYR A 35 14.16 0.50 -2.14
CA TYR A 35 13.17 -0.31 -1.41
C TYR A 35 13.12 0.01 0.09
N PRO A 36 14.23 -0.09 0.85
CA PRO A 36 14.21 0.29 2.25
C PRO A 36 13.75 1.73 2.45
N ALA A 37 14.22 2.66 1.61
CA ALA A 37 13.86 4.08 1.70
C ALA A 37 12.36 4.32 1.45
N LEU A 38 11.78 3.70 0.42
CA LEU A 38 10.34 3.80 0.14
C LEU A 38 9.50 3.25 1.29
N PHE A 39 9.88 2.11 1.83
CA PHE A 39 9.14 1.51 2.93
C PHE A 39 9.22 2.33 4.20
N VAL A 40 10.42 2.81 4.57
CA VAL A 40 10.58 3.73 5.71
C VAL A 40 9.78 5.02 5.48
N LEU A 41 9.80 5.57 4.27
CA LEU A 41 9.00 6.75 3.93
C LEU A 41 7.50 6.49 4.07
N MET A 42 7.00 5.35 3.56
CA MET A 42 5.60 4.97 3.69
C MET A 42 5.20 4.79 5.16
N GLU A 43 6.06 4.17 5.98
CA GLU A 43 5.83 4.03 7.41
C GLU A 43 5.77 5.40 8.10
N GLN A 44 6.70 6.30 7.79
CA GLN A 44 6.71 7.65 8.34
C GLN A 44 5.48 8.45 7.94
N LEU A 45 5.05 8.35 6.69
CA LEU A 45 3.82 9.00 6.21
C LEU A 45 2.57 8.46 6.91
N ALA A 46 2.49 7.14 7.11
CA ALA A 46 1.39 6.51 7.84
C ALA A 46 1.34 6.98 9.31
N LEU A 47 2.48 6.98 9.99
CA LEU A 47 2.61 7.47 11.37
C LEU A 47 2.31 8.97 11.48
N PHE A 48 2.77 9.76 10.52
CA PHE A 48 2.49 11.21 10.48
C PHE A 48 0.98 11.46 10.28
N GLY A 49 0.35 10.70 9.38
CA GLY A 49 -1.10 10.76 9.16
C GLY A 49 -1.88 10.43 10.43
N GLN A 50 -1.48 9.38 11.16
CA GLN A 50 -2.13 9.00 12.44
C GLN A 50 -1.95 10.09 13.50
N ARG A 51 -0.75 10.60 13.73
CA ARG A 51 -0.49 11.69 14.70
C ARG A 51 -1.30 12.94 14.40
N LYS A 52 -1.39 13.33 13.13
CA LYS A 52 -2.16 14.51 12.71
C LYS A 52 -3.67 14.34 12.98
N LEU A 53 -4.18 13.11 12.95
CA LEU A 53 -5.57 12.79 13.29
C LEU A 53 -5.81 12.83 14.81
N GLU A 54 -4.82 12.40 15.61
CA GLU A 54 -4.88 12.47 17.07
C GLU A 54 -4.77 13.90 17.59
N GLU A 55 -3.90 14.73 17.00
CA GLU A 55 -3.72 16.14 17.37
C GLU A 55 -4.94 17.01 17.05
N ARG A 56 -5.75 16.65 16.07
CA ARG A 56 -6.93 17.40 15.65
C ARG A 56 -8.11 16.45 15.42
N PRO A 57 -8.82 16.09 16.48
CA PRO A 57 -9.99 15.23 16.34
C PRO A 57 -11.00 15.87 15.38
N PRO A 58 -11.65 15.05 14.51
CA PRO A 58 -12.58 15.53 13.52
C PRO A 58 -13.76 16.24 14.19
N ALA A 59 -14.16 17.38 13.61
CA ALA A 59 -15.32 18.13 14.06
C ALA A 59 -16.60 17.44 13.58
N VAL A 60 -17.50 17.16 14.51
CA VAL A 60 -18.80 16.52 14.26
C VAL A 60 -19.92 17.39 14.79
N ALA A 61 -20.86 17.74 13.93
CA ALA A 61 -22.07 18.46 14.32
C ALA A 61 -23.21 17.48 14.52
N VAL A 62 -24.00 17.67 15.60
CA VAL A 62 -25.13 16.81 15.94
C VAL A 62 -26.38 17.65 16.07
N ALA A 63 -27.41 17.33 15.28
CA ALA A 63 -28.71 17.99 15.32
C ALA A 63 -29.83 17.00 15.64
N GLY A 64 -30.86 17.47 16.31
CA GLY A 64 -32.11 16.73 16.58
C GLY A 64 -32.14 15.94 17.87
N ALA A 65 -31.00 15.73 18.60
CA ALA A 65 -30.99 14.97 19.85
C ALA A 65 -29.83 15.38 20.74
N GLU A 66 -30.15 15.94 21.91
CA GLU A 66 -29.14 16.37 22.90
C GLU A 66 -28.46 15.21 23.60
N ASP A 67 -29.17 14.11 23.82
CA ASP A 67 -28.62 12.88 24.42
C ASP A 67 -27.55 12.22 23.54
N VAL A 68 -27.76 12.19 22.20
CA VAL A 68 -26.78 11.72 21.22
C VAL A 68 -25.56 12.65 21.19
N ARG A 69 -25.81 13.95 21.24
CA ARG A 69 -24.76 14.97 21.28
C ARG A 69 -23.91 14.83 22.54
N ALA A 70 -24.55 14.74 23.69
CA ALA A 70 -23.87 14.57 24.97
C ALA A 70 -23.08 13.26 25.05
N PHE A 71 -23.58 12.18 24.40
CA PHE A 71 -22.87 10.91 24.31
C PHE A 71 -21.61 11.05 23.47
N LEU A 72 -21.72 11.60 22.27
CA LEU A 72 -20.56 11.76 21.37
C LEU A 72 -19.54 12.78 21.88
N ALA A 73 -19.98 13.80 22.65
CA ALA A 73 -19.09 14.79 23.26
C ALA A 73 -18.17 14.22 24.35
N ARG A 74 -18.45 13.01 24.87
CA ARG A 74 -17.58 12.32 25.84
C ARG A 74 -16.41 11.59 25.19
N ASP A 75 -16.43 11.43 23.87
CA ASP A 75 -15.37 10.75 23.14
C ASP A 75 -14.25 11.72 22.80
N SER A 76 -13.04 11.45 23.30
CA SER A 76 -11.83 12.25 23.05
C SER A 76 -11.38 12.22 21.59
N LEU A 77 -11.85 11.25 20.80
CA LEU A 77 -11.51 11.13 19.38
C LEU A 77 -12.39 12.03 18.49
N LEU A 78 -13.38 12.70 19.05
CA LEU A 78 -14.30 13.57 18.34
C LEU A 78 -14.36 14.96 18.98
N ARG A 79 -14.52 15.99 18.16
CA ARG A 79 -14.82 17.34 18.62
C ARG A 79 -16.24 17.70 18.21
N VAL A 80 -17.18 17.61 19.13
CA VAL A 80 -18.57 17.98 18.88
C VAL A 80 -18.69 19.51 18.81
N VAL A 81 -19.26 19.99 17.70
CA VAL A 81 -19.46 21.43 17.42
C VAL A 81 -20.93 21.83 17.39
N SER A 82 -21.24 23.07 16.99
CA SER A 82 -22.59 23.60 16.97
C SER A 82 -23.56 22.73 16.16
N PRO A 83 -24.79 22.48 16.65
CA PRO A 83 -25.83 21.79 15.87
C PRO A 83 -26.21 22.49 14.57
N ALA A 84 -26.03 23.80 14.49
CA ALA A 84 -26.31 24.59 13.28
C ALA A 84 -25.42 24.18 12.09
N ASP A 85 -24.25 23.59 12.37
CA ASP A 85 -23.33 23.06 11.35
C ASP A 85 -23.65 21.64 10.88
N ALA A 86 -24.73 21.02 11.37
CA ALA A 86 -25.16 19.68 10.94
C ALA A 86 -25.84 19.73 9.55
N THR A 87 -25.17 20.29 8.58
CA THR A 87 -25.67 20.50 7.20
C THR A 87 -24.67 20.00 6.16
N ALA A 88 -25.19 19.61 4.99
CA ALA A 88 -24.36 19.25 3.85
C ALA A 88 -23.47 20.40 3.35
N GLU A 89 -23.93 21.63 3.56
CA GLU A 89 -23.16 22.82 3.19
C GLU A 89 -21.93 23.03 4.09
N ALA A 90 -22.10 22.83 5.40
CA ALA A 90 -21.00 22.90 6.35
C ALA A 90 -19.93 21.80 6.09
N LEU A 91 -20.38 20.61 5.67
CA LEU A 91 -19.49 19.52 5.21
C LEU A 91 -18.69 19.93 3.97
N ARG A 92 -19.37 20.40 2.92
CA ARG A 92 -18.71 20.86 1.68
C ARG A 92 -17.76 22.03 1.91
N ALA A 93 -18.07 22.89 2.86
CA ALA A 93 -17.21 24.00 3.27
C ALA A 93 -16.05 23.57 4.19
N GLY A 94 -15.94 22.28 4.56
CA GLY A 94 -14.90 21.74 5.44
C GLY A 94 -14.97 22.21 6.89
N ARG A 95 -16.06 22.87 7.31
CA ARG A 95 -16.24 23.32 8.70
C ARG A 95 -16.42 22.14 9.66
N VAL A 96 -17.09 21.10 9.19
CA VAL A 96 -17.27 19.83 9.91
C VAL A 96 -16.86 18.65 9.03
N GLN A 97 -16.45 17.56 9.63
CA GLN A 97 -16.05 16.32 8.95
C GLN A 97 -17.17 15.29 8.93
N ALA A 98 -18.12 15.34 9.88
CA ALA A 98 -19.35 14.57 9.80
C ALA A 98 -20.50 15.38 10.42
N ALA A 99 -21.73 15.10 9.97
CA ALA A 99 -22.92 15.66 10.54
C ALA A 99 -23.91 14.53 10.89
N VAL A 100 -24.35 14.50 12.11
CA VAL A 100 -25.32 13.54 12.63
C VAL A 100 -26.67 14.22 12.74
N VAL A 101 -27.64 13.73 12.00
CA VAL A 101 -29.03 14.25 12.03
C VAL A 101 -29.91 13.15 12.61
N VAL A 102 -30.54 13.45 13.74
CA VAL A 102 -31.43 12.52 14.41
C VAL A 102 -32.88 12.97 14.15
N GLU A 103 -33.65 12.08 13.56
CA GLU A 103 -35.07 12.29 13.26
C GLU A 103 -35.92 11.43 14.22
N GLY A 104 -37.03 11.97 14.71
CA GLY A 104 -37.97 11.30 15.60
C GLY A 104 -37.94 11.86 17.02
N ALA A 105 -39.06 11.67 17.74
CA ALA A 105 -39.21 12.12 19.11
C ALA A 105 -38.38 11.24 20.06
N ALA A 106 -37.95 11.80 21.18
CA ALA A 106 -37.23 11.09 22.24
C ALA A 106 -38.20 10.21 23.08
N GLY A 107 -38.93 9.29 22.46
CA GLY A 107 -39.75 8.28 23.15
C GLY A 107 -38.89 7.14 23.72
N ALA A 108 -39.22 6.68 24.93
CA ALA A 108 -38.44 5.61 25.60
C ALA A 108 -38.40 4.30 24.80
N GLU A 109 -39.35 4.06 23.90
CA GLU A 109 -39.53 2.79 23.18
C GLU A 109 -39.43 2.91 21.66
N GLU A 110 -39.46 4.13 21.14
CA GLU A 110 -39.41 4.33 19.69
C GLU A 110 -37.99 4.22 19.11
N THR A 111 -37.92 3.75 17.88
CA THR A 111 -36.66 3.75 17.10
C THR A 111 -36.48 5.12 16.48
N ARG A 112 -35.38 5.79 16.79
CA ARG A 112 -35.00 7.06 16.14
C ARG A 112 -34.15 6.77 14.93
N ALA A 113 -34.46 7.42 13.80
CA ALA A 113 -33.62 7.35 12.63
C ALA A 113 -32.42 8.31 12.82
N VAL A 114 -31.22 7.76 12.68
CA VAL A 114 -29.98 8.53 12.75
C VAL A 114 -29.32 8.48 11.38
N ARG A 115 -29.12 9.63 10.77
CA ARG A 115 -28.38 9.78 9.52
C ARG A 115 -27.02 10.41 9.79
N VAL A 116 -25.96 9.77 9.33
CA VAL A 116 -24.62 10.32 9.35
C VAL A 116 -24.28 10.81 7.95
N LEU A 117 -24.11 12.12 7.80
CA LEU A 117 -23.68 12.75 6.56
C LEU A 117 -22.16 12.89 6.59
N PHE A 118 -21.51 12.50 5.53
CA PHE A 118 -20.07 12.61 5.38
C PHE A 118 -19.68 12.77 3.91
N ASP A 119 -18.47 13.24 3.65
CA ASP A 119 -17.89 13.36 2.31
C ASP A 119 -16.97 12.18 2.04
N GLU A 120 -17.36 11.31 1.11
CA GLU A 120 -16.60 10.11 0.74
C GLU A 120 -15.25 10.43 0.08
N SER A 121 -15.12 11.62 -0.49
CA SER A 121 -13.88 12.08 -1.13
C SER A 121 -12.83 12.61 -0.15
N ASP A 122 -13.20 12.88 1.10
CA ASP A 122 -12.30 13.36 2.18
C ASP A 122 -12.01 12.26 3.19
N ASP A 123 -10.73 11.88 3.33
CA ASP A 123 -10.26 10.87 4.28
C ASP A 123 -10.61 11.20 5.75
N ARG A 124 -10.62 12.48 6.11
CA ARG A 124 -10.97 12.92 7.46
C ARG A 124 -12.47 12.76 7.72
N SER A 125 -13.28 13.02 6.70
CA SER A 125 -14.72 12.84 6.75
C SER A 125 -15.10 11.35 6.87
N ARG A 126 -14.48 10.48 6.07
CA ARG A 126 -14.65 9.02 6.19
C ARG A 126 -14.24 8.51 7.57
N ARG A 127 -13.14 9.02 8.11
CA ARG A 127 -12.69 8.64 9.47
C ARG A 127 -13.66 9.09 10.53
N ALA A 128 -14.21 10.31 10.43
CA ALA A 128 -15.22 10.83 11.34
C ALA A 128 -16.49 9.97 11.31
N GLU A 129 -16.96 9.61 10.13
CA GLU A 129 -18.10 8.71 9.92
C GLU A 129 -17.87 7.36 10.61
N GLN A 130 -16.72 6.70 10.36
CA GLN A 130 -16.41 5.41 10.99
C GLN A 130 -16.44 5.46 12.51
N ILE A 131 -15.81 6.49 13.11
CA ILE A 131 -15.81 6.65 14.58
C ILE A 131 -17.24 6.84 15.07
N VAL A 132 -18.00 7.75 14.45
CA VAL A 132 -19.39 8.05 14.84
C VAL A 132 -20.27 6.80 14.72
N SER A 133 -20.20 6.08 13.61
CA SER A 133 -21.01 4.89 13.36
C SER A 133 -20.72 3.76 14.37
N VAL A 134 -19.44 3.50 14.65
CA VAL A 134 -19.04 2.51 15.67
C VAL A 134 -19.55 2.91 17.06
N ARG A 135 -19.44 4.19 17.44
CA ARG A 135 -19.91 4.68 18.75
C ARG A 135 -21.42 4.64 18.87
N LEU A 136 -22.14 5.05 17.83
CA LEU A 136 -23.60 5.01 17.82
C LEU A 136 -24.13 3.58 17.88
N SER A 137 -23.50 2.65 17.17
CA SER A 137 -23.86 1.22 17.24
C SER A 137 -23.66 0.68 18.65
N ALA A 138 -22.50 0.91 19.27
CA ALA A 138 -22.25 0.47 20.64
C ALA A 138 -23.21 1.10 21.64
N TRP A 139 -23.59 2.35 21.43
CA TRP A 139 -24.59 3.02 22.26
C TRP A 139 -25.99 2.43 22.07
N SER A 140 -26.38 2.19 20.82
CA SER A 140 -27.64 1.50 20.49
C SER A 140 -27.75 0.14 21.18
N ASP A 141 -26.67 -0.66 21.15
CA ASP A 141 -26.59 -1.96 21.83
C ASP A 141 -26.74 -1.81 23.34
N SER A 142 -26.18 -0.76 23.94
CA SER A 142 -26.31 -0.46 25.35
C SER A 142 -27.75 -0.06 25.74
N LEU A 143 -28.40 0.71 24.88
CA LEU A 143 -29.81 1.08 25.06
C LEU A 143 -30.73 -0.14 24.95
N LEU A 144 -30.48 -0.99 23.94
CA LEU A 144 -31.20 -2.24 23.75
C LEU A 144 -31.06 -3.14 25.01
N ALA A 145 -29.84 -3.30 25.51
CA ALA A 145 -29.59 -4.08 26.72
C ALA A 145 -30.36 -3.56 27.93
N ARG A 146 -30.42 -2.23 28.10
CA ARG A 146 -31.22 -1.61 29.18
C ARG A 146 -32.71 -1.85 29.02
N ARG A 147 -33.25 -1.72 27.79
CA ARG A 147 -34.68 -1.97 27.49
C ARG A 147 -35.06 -3.42 27.74
N LEU A 148 -34.19 -4.37 27.38
CA LEU A 148 -34.39 -5.80 27.60
C LEU A 148 -34.39 -6.13 29.11
N SER A 149 -33.38 -5.62 29.83
CA SER A 149 -33.29 -5.87 31.30
C SER A 149 -34.45 -5.26 32.07
N ALA A 150 -34.93 -4.07 31.66
CA ALA A 150 -36.13 -3.45 32.29
C ALA A 150 -37.40 -4.28 32.11
N ARG A 151 -37.45 -5.16 31.11
CA ARG A 151 -38.55 -6.08 30.81
C ARG A 151 -38.29 -7.52 31.30
N GLY A 152 -37.16 -7.76 31.97
CA GLY A 152 -36.76 -9.10 32.42
C GLY A 152 -36.38 -10.06 31.28
N LEU A 153 -36.07 -9.52 30.09
CA LEU A 153 -35.73 -10.31 28.93
C LEU A 153 -34.19 -10.44 28.82
N PRO A 154 -33.69 -11.64 28.49
CA PRO A 154 -32.24 -11.84 28.23
C PRO A 154 -31.81 -11.21 26.91
N ARG A 155 -30.52 -10.89 26.78
CA ARG A 155 -29.95 -10.37 25.51
C ARG A 155 -30.19 -11.30 24.33
N SER A 156 -30.21 -12.61 24.54
CA SER A 156 -30.49 -13.63 23.53
C SER A 156 -31.87 -13.50 22.89
N PHE A 157 -32.78 -12.79 23.50
CA PHE A 157 -34.12 -12.52 22.94
C PHE A 157 -34.03 -11.63 21.69
N ALA A 158 -33.17 -10.62 21.71
CA ALA A 158 -32.99 -9.71 20.57
C ALA A 158 -31.90 -10.16 19.60
N ALA A 159 -30.98 -11.01 20.03
CA ALA A 159 -29.89 -11.56 19.21
C ALA A 159 -29.87 -13.09 19.36
N PRO A 160 -30.76 -13.82 18.65
CA PRO A 160 -30.89 -15.27 18.77
C PRO A 160 -29.65 -16.01 18.23
N LEU A 161 -28.84 -15.36 17.45
CA LEU A 161 -27.58 -15.88 16.90
C LEU A 161 -26.42 -15.00 17.36
N ALA A 162 -25.41 -15.60 17.96
CA ALA A 162 -24.13 -14.95 18.20
C ALA A 162 -23.22 -15.22 16.98
N VAL A 163 -23.13 -14.25 16.08
CA VAL A 163 -22.21 -14.32 14.93
C VAL A 163 -20.84 -13.89 15.42
N ALA A 164 -19.88 -14.79 15.33
CA ALA A 164 -18.48 -14.50 15.62
C ALA A 164 -17.66 -14.73 14.34
N ASP A 165 -17.07 -13.68 13.83
CA ASP A 165 -16.12 -13.76 12.72
C ASP A 165 -14.78 -14.25 13.24
N SER A 166 -14.30 -15.36 12.67
CA SER A 166 -12.99 -15.90 12.98
C SER A 166 -12.17 -16.02 11.71
N SER A 167 -11.07 -15.29 11.64
CA SER A 167 -10.13 -15.46 10.54
C SER A 167 -9.31 -16.72 10.79
N VAL A 168 -9.30 -17.62 9.80
CA VAL A 168 -8.43 -18.80 9.80
C VAL A 168 -7.06 -18.50 9.19
N ALA A 169 -6.89 -17.32 8.60
CA ALA A 169 -5.62 -16.90 8.05
C ALA A 169 -4.60 -16.64 9.17
N THR A 170 -3.42 -17.21 9.01
CA THR A 170 -2.28 -16.91 9.88
C THR A 170 -1.80 -15.48 9.63
N ALA A 171 -1.09 -14.89 10.61
CA ALA A 171 -0.49 -13.56 10.44
C ALA A 171 0.46 -13.49 9.23
N GLN A 172 1.09 -14.61 8.89
CA GLN A 172 1.95 -14.75 7.71
C GLN A 172 1.14 -14.73 6.41
N GLU A 173 0.04 -15.45 6.34
CA GLU A 173 -0.86 -15.45 5.15
C GLU A 173 -1.49 -14.09 4.93
N ALA A 174 -1.96 -13.43 5.99
CA ALA A 174 -2.50 -12.07 5.92
C ALA A 174 -1.45 -11.06 5.44
N GLY A 175 -0.23 -11.13 5.97
CA GLY A 175 0.90 -10.32 5.51
C GLY A 175 1.28 -10.62 4.07
N GLY A 176 1.35 -11.90 3.70
CA GLY A 176 1.62 -12.35 2.33
C GLY A 176 0.58 -11.87 1.31
N TYR A 177 -0.70 -11.89 1.66
CA TYR A 177 -1.78 -11.34 0.83
C TYR A 177 -1.64 -9.84 0.61
N ALA A 178 -1.38 -9.08 1.68
CA ALA A 178 -1.19 -7.64 1.59
C ALA A 178 -0.01 -7.26 0.67
N LEU A 179 1.12 -7.97 0.81
CA LEU A 179 2.30 -7.77 -0.02
C LEU A 179 2.10 -8.25 -1.45
N GLY A 180 1.49 -9.43 -1.64
CA GLY A 180 1.28 -10.05 -2.95
C GLY A 180 0.49 -9.18 -3.93
N ARG A 181 -0.27 -8.22 -3.41
CA ARG A 181 -1.04 -7.29 -4.23
C ARG A 181 -0.18 -6.20 -4.88
N PHE A 182 0.86 -5.72 -4.21
CA PHE A 182 1.65 -4.56 -4.65
C PHE A 182 3.06 -4.94 -5.11
N LEU A 183 3.68 -5.91 -4.47
CA LEU A 183 5.08 -6.26 -4.70
C LEU A 183 5.40 -6.71 -6.12
N PRO A 184 4.59 -7.54 -6.79
CA PRO A 184 4.90 -7.95 -8.15
C PRO A 184 4.99 -6.76 -9.11
N GLY A 185 4.07 -5.80 -8.99
CA GLY A 185 4.09 -4.58 -9.80
C GLY A 185 5.35 -3.73 -9.57
N ILE A 186 5.76 -3.57 -8.32
CA ILE A 186 6.98 -2.82 -7.98
C ILE A 186 8.22 -3.56 -8.49
N LEU A 187 8.28 -4.90 -8.36
CA LEU A 187 9.40 -5.69 -8.86
C LEU A 187 9.54 -5.59 -10.39
N VAL A 188 8.43 -5.69 -11.13
CA VAL A 188 8.42 -5.51 -12.59
C VAL A 188 8.95 -4.12 -12.95
N LEU A 189 8.43 -3.08 -12.31
CA LEU A 189 8.85 -1.70 -12.55
C LEU A 189 10.36 -1.52 -12.29
N MET A 190 10.87 -2.04 -11.18
CA MET A 190 12.28 -1.93 -10.82
C MET A 190 13.19 -2.76 -11.73
N THR A 191 12.71 -3.92 -12.18
CA THR A 191 13.44 -4.75 -13.15
C THR A 191 13.56 -4.02 -14.50
N LEU A 192 12.47 -3.40 -14.97
CA LEU A 192 12.47 -2.58 -16.16
C LEU A 192 13.45 -1.39 -16.04
N LEU A 193 13.43 -0.68 -14.93
CA LEU A 193 14.37 0.42 -14.68
C LEU A 193 15.81 -0.07 -14.64
N GLY A 194 16.06 -1.23 -14.03
CA GLY A 194 17.39 -1.85 -13.97
C GLY A 194 17.92 -2.30 -15.34
N ALA A 195 17.03 -2.71 -16.26
CA ALA A 195 17.38 -3.09 -17.62
C ALA A 195 17.53 -1.87 -18.55
N PHE A 196 16.79 -0.80 -18.29
CA PHE A 196 16.66 0.36 -19.18
C PHE A 196 18.00 1.06 -19.42
N TYR A 197 18.76 1.34 -18.38
CA TYR A 197 20.06 2.00 -18.50
C TYR A 197 21.09 1.18 -19.31
N PRO A 198 21.33 -0.11 -18.99
CA PRO A 198 22.19 -0.95 -19.83
C PRO A 198 21.70 -1.05 -21.28
N ALA A 199 20.38 -1.15 -21.50
CA ALA A 199 19.83 -1.24 -22.86
C ALA A 199 20.11 0.01 -23.68
N ILE A 200 19.95 1.19 -23.10
CA ILE A 200 20.25 2.47 -23.76
C ILE A 200 21.75 2.57 -24.05
N ASP A 201 22.61 2.29 -23.08
CA ASP A 201 24.06 2.40 -23.27
C ASP A 201 24.58 1.43 -24.36
N LEU A 202 24.08 0.19 -24.34
CA LEU A 202 24.44 -0.81 -25.35
C LEU A 202 23.89 -0.51 -26.76
N ALA A 203 22.73 0.19 -26.84
CA ALA A 203 22.12 0.51 -28.15
C ALA A 203 22.58 1.87 -28.69
N ALA A 204 22.50 2.92 -27.85
CA ALA A 204 22.81 4.30 -28.28
C ALA A 204 24.25 4.71 -27.98
N GLY A 205 24.90 4.11 -26.98
CA GLY A 205 26.25 4.49 -26.57
C GLY A 205 27.30 4.31 -27.67
N GLU A 206 27.18 3.29 -28.54
CA GLU A 206 28.07 3.11 -29.67
C GLU A 206 27.89 4.19 -30.76
N LYS A 207 26.65 4.65 -30.95
CA LYS A 207 26.37 5.75 -31.89
C LYS A 207 26.93 7.07 -31.37
N GLU A 208 26.78 7.34 -30.10
CA GLU A 208 27.29 8.56 -29.44
C GLU A 208 28.81 8.59 -29.42
N ARG A 209 29.46 7.43 -29.25
CA ARG A 209 30.93 7.28 -29.25
C ARG A 209 31.53 7.20 -30.65
N GLY A 210 30.73 7.19 -31.72
CA GLY A 210 31.18 7.06 -33.11
C GLY A 210 31.77 5.67 -33.46
N THR A 211 31.53 4.66 -32.61
CA THR A 211 32.08 3.29 -32.80
C THR A 211 31.13 2.37 -33.58
N LEU A 212 29.93 2.83 -33.86
CA LEU A 212 28.91 2.04 -34.57
C LEU A 212 29.37 1.69 -36.00
N GLU A 213 29.99 2.63 -36.68
CA GLU A 213 30.52 2.40 -38.07
C GLU A 213 31.57 1.30 -38.06
N THR A 214 32.50 1.32 -37.12
CA THR A 214 33.51 0.29 -36.94
C THR A 214 32.88 -1.08 -36.68
N LEU A 215 31.79 -1.13 -35.89
CA LEU A 215 31.08 -2.37 -35.61
C LEU A 215 30.40 -2.92 -36.88
N LEU A 216 29.82 -2.04 -37.71
CA LEU A 216 29.14 -2.41 -38.95
C LEU A 216 30.11 -2.90 -40.06
N THR A 217 31.38 -2.50 -40.02
CA THR A 217 32.41 -2.99 -40.97
C THR A 217 33.00 -4.34 -40.53
N ALA A 218 32.66 -4.84 -39.33
CA ALA A 218 33.13 -6.15 -38.87
C ALA A 218 32.56 -7.28 -39.76
N PRO A 219 33.36 -8.31 -40.13
CA PRO A 219 32.95 -9.40 -41.03
C PRO A 219 32.06 -10.43 -40.27
N VAL A 220 31.01 -9.96 -39.61
CA VAL A 220 30.08 -10.77 -38.85
C VAL A 220 28.63 -10.37 -39.16
N PRO A 221 27.69 -11.32 -39.20
CA PRO A 221 26.28 -11.01 -39.45
C PRO A 221 25.72 -10.10 -38.37
N ALA A 222 25.01 -9.03 -38.74
CA ALA A 222 24.38 -8.08 -37.82
C ALA A 222 23.48 -8.76 -36.79
N ARG A 223 22.77 -9.83 -37.20
CA ARG A 223 21.91 -10.64 -36.29
C ARG A 223 22.69 -11.24 -35.12
N ASP A 224 23.95 -11.62 -35.29
CA ASP A 224 24.78 -12.21 -34.24
C ASP A 224 25.23 -11.13 -33.24
N ILE A 225 25.49 -9.91 -33.74
CA ILE A 225 25.75 -8.75 -32.87
C ILE A 225 24.56 -8.38 -32.03
N VAL A 226 23.38 -8.25 -32.67
CA VAL A 226 22.14 -7.93 -31.98
C VAL A 226 21.80 -8.98 -30.94
N ALA A 227 21.93 -10.28 -31.28
CA ALA A 227 21.69 -11.36 -30.32
C ALA A 227 22.64 -11.33 -29.12
N GLY A 228 23.93 -11.01 -29.35
CA GLY A 228 24.90 -10.86 -28.26
C GLY A 228 24.58 -9.71 -27.33
N LYS A 229 24.18 -8.56 -27.87
CA LYS A 229 23.75 -7.39 -27.10
C LYS A 229 22.45 -7.66 -26.33
N PHE A 230 21.48 -8.29 -26.99
CA PHE A 230 20.21 -8.66 -26.31
C PHE A 230 20.46 -9.59 -25.13
N LEU A 231 21.28 -10.63 -25.29
CA LEU A 231 21.64 -11.52 -24.20
C LEU A 231 22.38 -10.81 -23.07
N ALA A 232 23.22 -9.82 -23.38
CA ALA A 232 23.89 -9.01 -22.38
C ALA A 232 22.87 -8.23 -21.52
N VAL A 233 21.93 -7.52 -22.16
CA VAL A 233 20.87 -6.79 -21.47
C VAL A 233 20.01 -7.73 -20.62
N ALA A 234 19.61 -8.87 -21.18
CA ALA A 234 18.80 -9.86 -20.46
C ALA A 234 19.52 -10.39 -19.20
N LEU A 235 20.81 -10.71 -19.28
CA LEU A 235 21.59 -11.16 -18.12
C LEU A 235 21.76 -10.05 -17.08
N LEU A 236 21.98 -8.82 -17.50
CA LEU A 236 22.07 -7.66 -16.60
C LEU A 236 20.72 -7.39 -15.92
N ALA A 237 19.61 -7.45 -16.66
CA ALA A 237 18.26 -7.33 -16.12
C ALA A 237 17.95 -8.41 -15.08
N MET A 238 18.29 -9.67 -15.37
CA MET A 238 18.13 -10.77 -14.41
C MET A 238 18.96 -10.56 -13.14
N THR A 239 20.20 -10.10 -13.29
CA THR A 239 21.07 -9.79 -12.16
C THR A 239 20.47 -8.67 -11.30
N ALA A 240 19.98 -7.61 -11.93
CA ALA A 240 19.30 -6.51 -11.25
C ALA A 240 18.03 -7.01 -10.51
N ALA A 241 17.23 -7.84 -11.16
CA ALA A 241 16.03 -8.44 -10.54
C ALA A 241 16.38 -9.29 -9.32
N MET A 242 17.43 -10.11 -9.39
CA MET A 242 17.91 -10.91 -8.26
C MET A 242 18.38 -10.03 -7.09
N VAL A 243 19.17 -9.01 -7.37
CA VAL A 243 19.66 -8.07 -6.34
C VAL A 243 18.50 -7.31 -5.71
N ASN A 244 17.52 -6.87 -6.50
CA ASN A 244 16.32 -6.20 -6.01
C ASN A 244 15.49 -7.11 -5.11
N LEU A 245 15.26 -8.36 -5.53
CA LEU A 245 14.52 -9.33 -4.73
C LEU A 245 15.25 -9.63 -3.42
N LEU A 246 16.56 -9.79 -3.46
CA LEU A 246 17.38 -10.02 -2.26
C LEU A 246 17.33 -8.82 -1.31
N SER A 247 17.46 -7.59 -1.83
CA SER A 247 17.32 -6.36 -1.05
C SER A 247 15.96 -6.28 -0.36
N MET A 248 14.90 -6.62 -1.08
CA MET A 248 13.55 -6.65 -0.55
C MET A 248 13.42 -7.69 0.57
N LEU A 249 13.92 -8.91 0.38
CA LEU A 249 13.92 -9.96 1.40
C LEU A 249 14.68 -9.53 2.66
N LEU A 250 15.87 -8.95 2.50
CA LEU A 250 16.67 -8.44 3.61
C LEU A 250 15.95 -7.30 4.34
N THR A 251 15.27 -6.42 3.59
CA THR A 251 14.49 -5.33 4.18
C THR A 251 13.35 -5.88 5.04
N PHE A 252 12.63 -6.90 4.58
CA PHE A 252 11.58 -7.53 5.38
C PHE A 252 12.11 -8.27 6.60
N GLN A 253 13.25 -8.94 6.49
CA GLN A 253 13.87 -9.64 7.62
C GLN A 253 14.49 -8.71 8.67
N SER A 254 14.92 -7.50 8.27
CA SER A 254 15.57 -6.54 9.17
C SER A 254 14.68 -6.02 10.29
N GLY A 255 13.37 -6.26 10.22
CA GLY A 255 12.41 -5.85 11.24
C GLY A 255 12.23 -4.33 11.35
N ILE A 256 12.60 -3.58 10.33
CA ILE A 256 12.42 -2.12 10.25
C ILE A 256 10.93 -1.74 10.33
N PHE A 257 10.04 -2.66 9.97
CA PHE A 257 8.59 -2.45 9.97
C PHE A 257 7.96 -2.52 11.35
N ARG A 258 7.92 -1.41 12.05
CA ARG A 258 7.19 -1.28 13.33
C ARG A 258 5.68 -1.34 13.13
N PHE A 259 5.17 -0.77 12.02
CA PHE A 259 3.75 -0.79 11.68
C PHE A 259 3.24 -2.22 11.45
N ALA A 260 3.99 -3.06 10.76
CA ALA A 260 3.62 -4.45 10.55
C ALA A 260 3.49 -5.23 11.86
N ARG A 261 4.37 -4.96 12.82
CA ARG A 261 4.29 -5.54 14.17
C ARG A 261 3.07 -5.06 14.93
N ALA A 262 2.73 -3.78 14.83
CA ALA A 262 1.53 -3.20 15.46
C ALA A 262 0.24 -3.77 14.86
N ALA A 263 0.25 -4.13 13.57
CA ALA A 263 -0.87 -4.76 12.88
C ALA A 263 -0.87 -6.30 12.97
N ASN A 264 0.02 -6.91 13.77
CA ASN A 264 0.23 -8.36 13.85
C ASN A 264 0.49 -9.04 12.48
N LEU A 265 1.03 -8.29 11.51
CA LEU A 265 1.37 -8.82 10.19
C LEU A 265 2.82 -9.34 10.21
N GLN A 266 2.99 -10.59 9.80
CA GLN A 266 4.31 -11.17 9.59
C GLN A 266 4.58 -11.20 8.09
N PHE A 267 5.51 -10.35 7.65
CA PHE A 267 5.95 -10.36 6.27
C PHE A 267 7.06 -11.40 6.09
N SER A 268 6.71 -12.51 5.47
CA SER A 268 7.69 -13.50 5.04
C SER A 268 7.41 -13.87 3.59
N LEU A 269 8.44 -13.85 2.78
CA LEU A 269 8.39 -14.36 1.42
C LEU A 269 9.09 -15.73 1.41
N PRO A 270 8.35 -16.85 1.24
CA PRO A 270 8.95 -18.16 1.11
C PRO A 270 9.89 -18.20 -0.09
N TRP A 271 11.04 -18.85 0.04
CA TRP A 271 12.02 -18.98 -1.04
C TRP A 271 11.44 -19.54 -2.34
N GLY A 272 10.47 -20.47 -2.23
CA GLY A 272 9.76 -20.99 -3.40
C GLY A 272 8.98 -19.93 -4.17
N SER A 273 8.29 -19.03 -3.46
CA SER A 273 7.58 -17.90 -4.09
C SER A 273 8.55 -16.89 -4.72
N ALA A 274 9.70 -16.64 -4.09
CA ALA A 274 10.74 -15.78 -4.64
C ALA A 274 11.28 -16.32 -5.96
N LEU A 275 11.52 -17.63 -6.05
CA LEU A 275 11.96 -18.30 -7.29
C LEU A 275 10.90 -18.24 -8.39
N LEU A 276 9.62 -18.43 -8.05
CA LEU A 276 8.52 -18.29 -9.01
C LEU A 276 8.40 -16.87 -9.56
N VAL A 277 8.57 -15.86 -8.71
CA VAL A 277 8.59 -14.46 -9.14
C VAL A 277 9.76 -14.19 -10.09
N LEU A 278 10.97 -14.68 -9.77
CA LEU A 278 12.12 -14.57 -10.67
C LEU A 278 11.88 -15.27 -12.00
N ALA A 279 11.30 -16.47 -12.00
CA ALA A 279 10.95 -17.19 -13.22
C ALA A 279 9.92 -16.41 -14.07
N GLY A 280 8.96 -15.75 -13.43
CA GLY A 280 7.98 -14.90 -14.09
C GLY A 280 8.56 -13.61 -14.70
N LEU A 281 9.74 -13.15 -14.25
CA LEU A 281 10.42 -11.99 -14.79
C LEU A 281 11.30 -12.32 -16.03
N ILE A 282 11.56 -13.59 -16.31
CA ILE A 282 12.40 -14.01 -17.46
C ILE A 282 11.84 -13.56 -18.83
N PRO A 283 10.50 -13.63 -19.09
CA PRO A 283 9.97 -13.21 -20.39
C PRO A 283 9.82 -11.70 -20.57
N LEU A 284 10.05 -10.90 -19.55
CA LEU A 284 10.02 -9.43 -19.58
C LEU A 284 11.36 -8.85 -20.04
#